data_591d4303abea66878636d0b7c56d8846
#
_entry.id   591d4303abea66878636d0b7c56d8846
#
_cell.length_a   1.000
_cell.length_b   1.000
_cell.length_c   1.000
_cell.angle_alpha   90.00
_cell.angle_beta   90.00
_cell.angle_gamma   90.00
#
_symmetry.space_group_name_H-M   'P 1'
#
loop_
_entity.id
_entity.type
_entity.pdbx_description
1 polymer ?
#
loop_
_entity_poly.entity_id
_entity_poly.type
_entity_poly.pdbx_seq_one_letter_code
_entity_poly.pdbx_strand_id
1 'polypeptide(L)'
;YKDAVTRMLANVASAGFDASQPLLAKHGAEKNVLFVLVASDRGLAGGFNIGPQRYVEHEMERLAEQGINSSVITCGRKPTEYFTFRKVKPAMSFVGISSEPNMDEADRIASFVMEGYAQGAYDRVVLCYWHAKNRVEQTQVTEQLLPITKEQLTMPNKPRTPEALSKIEGHEYTDFAFDPSPEEVLGQLLPAYFRTVIFHALLDSAAAEH
;
A
#
# COMPACT_ATOMS: atom_id res chain seq x y z
N TYR A 1 3.90 -2.55 14.34
CA TYR A 1 3.11 -1.31 14.20
C TYR A 1 1.95 -1.49 13.21
N LYS A 2 2.25 -2.00 12.01
CA LYS A 2 1.21 -2.28 10.99
C LYS A 2 0.09 -3.19 11.54
N ASP A 3 0.47 -4.28 12.19
CA ASP A 3 -0.50 -5.26 12.69
C ASP A 3 -1.38 -4.67 13.81
N ALA A 4 -0.80 -3.82 14.64
CA ALA A 4 -1.54 -3.19 15.72
C ALA A 4 -2.51 -2.13 15.19
N VAL A 5 -2.10 -1.32 14.22
CA VAL A 5 -2.99 -0.36 13.56
C VAL A 5 -4.13 -1.10 12.85
N THR A 6 -3.80 -2.20 12.15
CA THR A 6 -4.80 -3.03 11.48
C THR A 6 -5.84 -3.56 12.48
N ARG A 7 -5.39 -3.97 13.66
CA ARG A 7 -6.32 -4.48 14.68
C ARG A 7 -7.21 -3.38 15.25
N MET A 8 -6.67 -2.20 15.47
CA MET A 8 -7.47 -1.07 15.92
C MET A 8 -8.56 -0.74 14.90
N LEU A 9 -8.17 -0.72 13.61
CA LEU A 9 -9.13 -0.51 12.53
C LEU A 9 -10.18 -1.62 12.48
N ALA A 10 -9.77 -2.87 12.68
CA ALA A 10 -10.71 -3.99 12.72
C ALA A 10 -11.71 -3.87 13.85
N ASN A 11 -11.26 -3.46 15.03
CA ASN A 11 -12.13 -3.25 16.18
C ASN A 11 -13.13 -2.13 15.92
N VAL A 12 -12.69 -1.03 15.35
CA VAL A 12 -13.56 0.09 15.00
C VAL A 12 -14.54 -0.31 13.90
N ALA A 13 -14.04 -1.02 12.88
CA ALA A 13 -14.85 -1.46 11.76
C ALA A 13 -15.95 -2.44 12.19
N SER A 14 -15.65 -3.34 13.14
CA SER A 14 -16.65 -4.28 13.64
C SER A 14 -17.72 -3.59 14.49
N ALA A 15 -17.38 -2.45 15.11
CA ALA A 15 -18.35 -1.68 15.88
C ALA A 15 -19.21 -0.76 15.00
N GLY A 16 -18.70 -0.32 13.85
CA GLY A 16 -19.41 0.62 13.00
C GLY A 16 -18.78 0.81 11.63
N PHE A 17 -18.60 -0.29 10.90
CA PHE A 17 -18.09 -0.19 9.55
C PHE A 17 -19.06 0.62 8.68
N ASP A 18 -18.60 1.73 8.15
CA ASP A 18 -19.43 2.64 7.37
C ASP A 18 -18.86 2.83 5.98
N ALA A 19 -19.60 2.35 4.99
CA ALA A 19 -19.25 2.50 3.58
C ALA A 19 -19.33 3.97 3.12
N SER A 20 -19.81 4.89 3.95
CA SER A 20 -19.76 6.32 3.63
C SER A 20 -18.36 6.91 3.74
N GLN A 21 -17.46 6.24 4.47
CA GLN A 21 -16.05 6.64 4.52
C GLN A 21 -15.44 6.47 3.12
N PRO A 22 -14.89 7.56 2.50
CA PRO A 22 -14.44 7.50 1.10
C PRO A 22 -13.45 6.37 0.79
N LEU A 23 -12.57 6.03 1.72
CA LEU A 23 -11.55 5.00 1.49
C LEU A 23 -12.08 3.58 1.64
N LEU A 24 -13.27 3.43 2.21
CA LEU A 24 -13.95 2.15 2.34
C LEU A 24 -15.01 1.97 1.26
N ALA A 25 -15.41 3.06 0.61
CA ALA A 25 -16.47 3.03 -0.39
C ALA A 25 -15.96 2.47 -1.70
N LYS A 26 -16.65 1.43 -2.20
CA LYS A 26 -16.36 0.88 -3.52
C LYS A 26 -17.01 1.77 -4.58
N HIS A 27 -16.23 2.16 -5.59
CA HIS A 27 -16.77 2.89 -6.73
C HIS A 27 -17.59 1.93 -7.60
N GLY A 28 -18.57 2.46 -8.34
CA GLY A 28 -19.47 1.65 -9.13
C GLY A 28 -18.76 0.85 -10.22
N ALA A 29 -18.36 1.51 -11.30
CA ALA A 29 -17.62 0.87 -12.38
C ALA A 29 -16.12 1.13 -12.20
N GLU A 30 -15.31 0.09 -12.41
CA GLU A 30 -13.86 0.22 -12.37
C GLU A 30 -13.39 0.78 -13.72
N LYS A 31 -12.88 2.00 -13.71
CA LYS A 31 -12.41 2.69 -14.90
C LYS A 31 -10.94 3.04 -14.86
N ASN A 32 -10.38 3.20 -13.67
CA ASN A 32 -9.00 3.62 -13.48
C ASN A 32 -8.37 2.84 -12.34
N VAL A 33 -7.26 2.16 -12.62
CA VAL A 33 -6.52 1.37 -11.63
C VAL A 33 -5.13 1.96 -11.49
N LEU A 34 -4.68 2.12 -10.26
CA LEU A 34 -3.33 2.60 -9.95
C LEU A 34 -2.53 1.47 -9.32
N PHE A 35 -1.33 1.26 -9.86
CA PHE A 35 -0.37 0.33 -9.27
C PHE A 35 0.72 1.11 -8.55
N VAL A 36 1.00 0.74 -7.32
CA VAL A 36 2.16 1.23 -6.57
C VAL A 36 3.19 0.10 -6.62
N LEU A 37 4.21 0.29 -7.43
CA LEU A 37 5.24 -0.73 -7.68
C LEU A 37 6.52 -0.36 -6.95
N VAL A 38 6.92 -1.19 -6.01
CA VAL A 38 8.15 -1.01 -5.26
C VAL A 38 9.14 -2.10 -5.65
N ALA A 39 10.27 -1.68 -6.21
CA ALA A 39 11.33 -2.58 -6.60
C ALA A 39 12.68 -1.91 -6.34
N SER A 40 13.77 -2.49 -6.84
CA SER A 40 15.10 -2.04 -6.44
C SER A 40 15.64 -0.89 -7.29
N ASP A 41 16.58 -0.15 -6.72
CA ASP A 41 17.42 0.80 -7.45
C ASP A 41 18.54 0.10 -8.20
N ARG A 42 19.00 -1.04 -7.69
CA ARG A 42 20.11 -1.81 -8.28
C ARG A 42 19.59 -3.07 -8.93
N GLY A 43 20.32 -3.53 -9.94
CA GLY A 43 20.06 -4.83 -10.52
C GLY A 43 20.50 -5.93 -9.56
N LEU A 44 19.59 -6.84 -9.21
CA LEU A 44 19.96 -8.06 -8.53
C LEU A 44 20.47 -9.08 -9.55
N ALA A 45 21.37 -9.94 -9.11
CA ALA A 45 21.80 -11.05 -9.94
C ALA A 45 20.64 -12.01 -10.22
N GLY A 46 20.35 -12.28 -11.48
CA GLY A 46 19.23 -13.13 -11.88
C GLY A 46 17.95 -12.37 -12.16
N GLY A 47 16.86 -13.09 -12.36
CA GLY A 47 15.60 -12.54 -12.80
C GLY A 47 14.69 -11.97 -11.71
N PHE A 48 15.17 -11.86 -10.49
CA PHE A 48 14.34 -11.50 -9.34
C PHE A 48 13.74 -10.10 -9.42
N ASN A 49 14.46 -9.15 -10.04
CA ASN A 49 14.01 -7.78 -10.13
C ASN A 49 12.87 -7.53 -11.09
N ILE A 50 12.69 -8.39 -12.05
CA ILE A 50 11.79 -8.12 -13.15
C ILE A 50 10.37 -8.63 -12.89
N GLY A 51 10.21 -9.50 -11.89
CA GLY A 51 8.93 -10.11 -11.57
C GLY A 51 7.81 -9.11 -11.31
N PRO A 52 7.98 -8.17 -10.37
CA PRO A 52 6.94 -7.18 -10.09
C PRO A 52 6.66 -6.27 -11.28
N GLN A 53 7.69 -5.86 -12.02
CA GLN A 53 7.50 -5.01 -13.20
C GLN A 53 6.71 -5.74 -14.28
N ARG A 54 7.04 -7.01 -14.55
CA ARG A 54 6.31 -7.82 -15.51
C ARG A 54 4.87 -8.04 -15.10
N TYR A 55 4.65 -8.30 -13.83
CA TYR A 55 3.30 -8.49 -13.30
C TYR A 55 2.45 -7.24 -13.56
N VAL A 56 2.98 -6.07 -13.18
CA VAL A 56 2.26 -4.81 -13.37
C VAL A 56 2.03 -4.55 -14.87
N GLU A 57 3.03 -4.76 -15.71
CA GLU A 57 2.88 -4.57 -17.14
C GLU A 57 1.78 -5.45 -17.72
N HIS A 58 1.78 -6.74 -17.38
CA HIS A 58 0.75 -7.67 -17.85
C HIS A 58 -0.62 -7.29 -17.35
N GLU A 59 -0.74 -6.84 -16.10
CA GLU A 59 -2.01 -6.39 -15.56
C GLU A 59 -2.51 -5.12 -16.26
N MET A 60 -1.61 -4.19 -16.57
CA MET A 60 -1.97 -2.98 -17.31
C MET A 60 -2.47 -3.33 -18.71
N GLU A 61 -1.81 -4.28 -19.38
CA GLU A 61 -2.25 -4.76 -20.69
C GLU A 61 -3.62 -5.44 -20.61
N ARG A 62 -3.81 -6.30 -19.62
CA ARG A 62 -5.09 -6.98 -19.42
C ARG A 62 -6.22 -6.00 -19.16
N LEU A 63 -5.97 -4.98 -18.35
CA LEU A 63 -6.97 -3.94 -18.07
C LEU A 63 -7.28 -3.13 -19.32
N ALA A 64 -6.27 -2.80 -20.13
CA ALA A 64 -6.47 -2.07 -21.37
C ALA A 64 -7.37 -2.85 -22.36
N GLU A 65 -7.24 -4.17 -22.43
CA GLU A 65 -8.12 -5.02 -23.24
C GLU A 65 -9.57 -4.93 -22.78
N GLN A 66 -9.80 -4.64 -21.51
CA GLN A 66 -11.14 -4.47 -20.94
C GLN A 66 -11.62 -3.03 -21.00
N GLY A 67 -10.86 -2.12 -21.60
CA GLY A 67 -11.20 -0.71 -21.67
C GLY A 67 -10.96 0.05 -20.38
N ILE A 68 -10.15 -0.49 -19.47
CA ILE A 68 -9.84 0.12 -18.18
C ILE A 68 -8.47 0.81 -18.26
N ASN A 69 -8.44 2.07 -17.86
CA ASN A 69 -7.17 2.82 -17.80
C ASN A 69 -6.37 2.39 -16.58
N SER A 70 -5.06 2.44 -16.70
CA SER A 70 -4.19 2.15 -15.58
C SER A 70 -3.02 3.12 -15.54
N SER A 71 -2.47 3.30 -14.34
CA SER A 71 -1.33 4.15 -14.07
C SER A 71 -0.41 3.44 -13.09
N VAL A 72 0.84 3.90 -12.99
CA VAL A 72 1.81 3.30 -12.09
C VAL A 72 2.59 4.37 -11.35
N ILE A 73 2.80 4.16 -10.06
CA ILE A 73 3.80 4.86 -9.26
C ILE A 73 4.99 3.92 -9.15
N THR A 74 6.17 4.38 -9.53
CA THR A 74 7.37 3.56 -9.46
C THR A 74 8.26 4.03 -8.32
N CYS A 75 8.62 3.07 -7.45
CA CYS A 75 9.56 3.29 -6.35
C CYS A 75 10.78 2.43 -6.62
N GLY A 76 11.89 3.08 -6.94
CA GLY A 76 13.12 2.44 -7.36
C GLY A 76 13.51 2.82 -8.77
N ARG A 77 14.81 2.82 -9.04
CA ARG A 77 15.31 3.18 -10.36
C ARG A 77 14.93 2.15 -11.42
N LYS A 78 15.03 0.87 -11.09
CA LYS A 78 14.77 -0.19 -12.06
C LYS A 78 13.33 -0.20 -12.56
N PRO A 79 12.29 -0.13 -11.71
CA PRO A 79 10.94 -0.05 -12.23
C PRO A 79 10.68 1.26 -12.99
N THR A 80 11.31 2.35 -12.57
CA THR A 80 11.17 3.62 -13.29
C THR A 80 11.73 3.52 -14.70
N GLU A 81 12.93 2.97 -14.85
CA GLU A 81 13.56 2.74 -16.17
C GLU A 81 12.75 1.75 -17.01
N TYR A 82 12.23 0.70 -16.39
CA TYR A 82 11.43 -0.33 -17.05
C TYR A 82 10.24 0.28 -17.79
N PHE A 83 9.46 1.11 -17.09
CA PHE A 83 8.27 1.71 -17.68
C PHE A 83 8.61 2.88 -18.60
N THR A 84 9.64 3.67 -18.28
CA THR A 84 10.08 4.76 -19.14
C THR A 84 10.55 4.21 -20.51
N PHE A 85 11.28 3.11 -20.50
CA PHE A 85 11.71 2.45 -21.74
C PHE A 85 10.51 2.02 -22.58
N ARG A 86 9.44 1.62 -21.94
CA ARG A 86 8.20 1.20 -22.62
C ARG A 86 7.26 2.37 -22.92
N LYS A 87 7.73 3.60 -22.77
CA LYS A 87 6.99 4.83 -23.03
C LYS A 87 5.75 4.98 -22.16
N VAL A 88 5.81 4.42 -20.95
CA VAL A 88 4.79 4.63 -19.92
C VAL A 88 5.38 5.61 -18.91
N LYS A 89 4.75 6.79 -18.82
CA LYS A 89 5.18 7.79 -17.85
C LYS A 89 4.53 7.49 -16.50
N PRO A 90 5.34 7.22 -15.45
CA PRO A 90 4.75 7.02 -14.13
C PRO A 90 4.04 8.27 -13.62
N ALA A 91 2.96 8.07 -12.88
CA ALA A 91 2.25 9.16 -12.20
C ALA A 91 3.14 9.83 -11.15
N MET A 92 3.96 9.04 -10.49
CA MET A 92 5.03 9.51 -9.60
C MET A 92 6.19 8.51 -9.72
N SER A 93 7.40 8.99 -9.48
CA SER A 93 8.56 8.10 -9.47
C SER A 93 9.53 8.54 -8.36
N PHE A 94 10.16 7.57 -7.73
CA PHE A 94 11.14 7.77 -6.68
C PHE A 94 12.38 6.93 -7.01
N VAL A 95 13.54 7.55 -6.89
CA VAL A 95 14.82 6.90 -7.16
C VAL A 95 15.71 7.10 -5.94
N GLY A 96 16.50 6.07 -5.60
CA GLY A 96 17.38 6.14 -4.44
C GLY A 96 16.75 5.73 -3.12
N ILE A 97 15.48 5.31 -3.13
CA ILE A 97 14.75 4.94 -1.92
C ILE A 97 15.32 3.68 -1.27
N SER A 98 15.78 2.73 -2.08
CA SER A 98 16.21 1.44 -1.55
C SER A 98 17.43 1.53 -0.65
N SER A 99 18.25 2.58 -0.80
CA SER A 99 19.39 2.78 0.10
C SER A 99 18.96 3.34 1.45
N GLU A 100 17.97 4.24 1.47
CA GLU A 100 17.45 4.84 2.71
C GLU A 100 15.94 5.10 2.62
N PRO A 101 15.12 4.03 2.78
CA PRO A 101 13.67 4.26 2.84
C PRO A 101 13.31 5.14 4.02
N ASN A 102 12.48 6.16 3.79
CA ASN A 102 12.05 7.05 4.85
C ASN A 102 10.54 7.29 4.79
N MET A 103 10.02 7.88 5.87
CA MET A 103 8.59 8.12 6.00
C MET A 103 8.08 9.21 5.06
N ASP A 104 8.96 10.11 4.59
CA ASP A 104 8.53 11.20 3.70
C ASP A 104 8.03 10.67 2.35
N GLU A 105 8.73 9.72 1.77
CA GLU A 105 8.27 9.08 0.53
C GLU A 105 6.96 8.31 0.77
N ALA A 106 6.88 7.58 1.87
CA ALA A 106 5.66 6.86 2.21
C ALA A 106 4.49 7.82 2.40
N ASP A 107 4.71 8.95 3.07
CA ASP A 107 3.69 9.97 3.26
C ASP A 107 3.22 10.57 1.94
N ARG A 108 4.14 10.85 1.03
CA ARG A 108 3.80 11.41 -0.27
C ARG A 108 2.99 10.44 -1.11
N ILE A 109 3.39 9.18 -1.11
CA ILE A 109 2.64 8.13 -1.83
C ILE A 109 1.26 7.95 -1.20
N ALA A 110 1.19 7.84 0.12
CA ALA A 110 -0.07 7.65 0.83
C ALA A 110 -1.04 8.81 0.57
N SER A 111 -0.57 10.04 0.65
CA SER A 111 -1.40 11.23 0.39
C SER A 111 -1.92 11.24 -1.04
N PHE A 112 -1.05 10.98 -2.01
CA PHE A 112 -1.46 10.94 -3.41
C PHE A 112 -2.52 9.88 -3.67
N VAL A 113 -2.32 8.69 -3.12
CA VAL A 113 -3.22 7.55 -3.31
C VAL A 113 -4.58 7.82 -2.66
N MET A 114 -4.58 8.31 -1.42
CA MET A 114 -5.81 8.59 -0.69
C MET A 114 -6.61 9.71 -1.35
N GLU A 115 -5.96 10.80 -1.72
CA GLU A 115 -6.63 11.91 -2.40
C GLU A 115 -7.19 11.49 -3.75
N GLY A 116 -6.39 10.76 -4.53
CA GLY A 116 -6.82 10.30 -5.85
C GLY A 116 -8.03 9.38 -5.76
N TYR A 117 -8.04 8.48 -4.79
CA TYR A 117 -9.17 7.59 -4.60
C TYR A 117 -10.40 8.34 -4.11
N ALA A 118 -10.26 9.21 -3.13
CA ALA A 118 -11.38 9.97 -2.59
C ALA A 118 -12.02 10.89 -3.64
N GLN A 119 -11.24 11.41 -4.57
CA GLN A 119 -11.72 12.29 -5.64
C GLN A 119 -12.23 11.54 -6.87
N GLY A 120 -12.14 10.22 -6.87
CA GLY A 120 -12.59 9.41 -8.00
C GLY A 120 -11.59 9.28 -9.14
N ALA A 121 -10.34 9.73 -8.95
CA ALA A 121 -9.30 9.56 -9.96
C ALA A 121 -8.90 8.10 -10.14
N TYR A 122 -8.99 7.32 -9.09
CA TYR A 122 -8.71 5.88 -9.11
C TYR A 122 -9.83 5.10 -8.46
N ASP A 123 -10.13 3.94 -9.02
CA ASP A 123 -11.21 3.07 -8.54
C ASP A 123 -10.67 1.85 -7.80
N ARG A 124 -9.40 1.53 -8.00
CA ARG A 124 -8.69 0.49 -7.30
C ARG A 124 -7.21 0.85 -7.25
N VAL A 125 -6.58 0.59 -6.13
CA VAL A 125 -5.14 0.81 -5.95
C VAL A 125 -4.51 -0.47 -5.45
N VAL A 126 -3.46 -0.91 -6.14
CA VAL A 126 -2.78 -2.18 -5.88
C VAL A 126 -1.30 -1.92 -5.59
N LEU A 127 -0.81 -2.47 -4.50
CA LEU A 127 0.60 -2.42 -4.12
C LEU A 127 1.28 -3.72 -4.54
N CYS A 128 2.42 -3.60 -5.21
CA CYS A 128 3.21 -4.75 -5.66
C CYS A 128 4.67 -4.55 -5.27
N TYR A 129 5.26 -5.52 -4.58
CA TYR A 129 6.62 -5.40 -4.09
C TYR A 129 7.25 -6.76 -3.81
N TRP A 130 8.57 -6.78 -3.55
CA TRP A 130 9.29 -7.95 -3.10
C TRP A 130 9.32 -8.01 -1.59
N HIS A 131 8.97 -9.17 -1.04
CA HIS A 131 9.11 -9.45 0.39
C HIS A 131 10.26 -10.42 0.58
N ALA A 132 11.23 -10.06 1.41
CA ALA A 132 12.35 -10.93 1.78
C ALA A 132 11.97 -11.72 3.03
N LYS A 133 11.78 -13.03 2.89
CA LYS A 133 11.57 -13.90 4.04
C LYS A 133 12.88 -14.17 4.76
N ASN A 134 13.96 -14.34 3.99
CA ASN A 134 15.32 -14.52 4.46
C ASN A 134 16.26 -14.16 3.30
N ARG A 135 17.57 -14.41 3.46
CA ARG A 135 18.56 -14.08 2.42
C ARG A 135 18.38 -14.85 1.12
N VAL A 136 17.71 -15.99 1.19
CA VAL A 136 17.59 -16.90 0.06
C VAL A 136 16.19 -16.86 -0.56
N GLU A 137 15.16 -16.68 0.26
CA GLU A 137 13.77 -16.70 -0.19
C GLU A 137 13.17 -15.30 -0.27
N GLN A 138 12.78 -14.95 -1.49
CA GLN A 138 12.06 -13.71 -1.76
C GLN A 138 10.77 -14.05 -2.48
N THR A 139 9.70 -13.38 -2.12
CA THR A 139 8.39 -13.56 -2.75
C THR A 139 7.84 -12.25 -3.22
N GLN A 140 7.15 -12.31 -4.36
CA GLN A 140 6.40 -11.17 -4.86
C GLN A 140 5.09 -11.07 -4.08
N VAL A 141 4.79 -9.90 -3.57
CA VAL A 141 3.54 -9.63 -2.85
C VAL A 141 2.72 -8.65 -3.67
N THR A 142 1.44 -8.97 -3.82
CA THR A 142 0.46 -8.10 -4.45
C THR A 142 -0.68 -7.93 -3.46
N GLU A 143 -0.99 -6.69 -3.13
CA GLU A 143 -1.97 -6.38 -2.10
C GLU A 143 -2.84 -5.21 -2.57
N GLN A 144 -4.17 -5.37 -2.50
CA GLN A 144 -5.07 -4.27 -2.79
C GLN A 144 -5.04 -3.27 -1.64
N LEU A 145 -4.68 -2.03 -1.94
CA LEU A 145 -4.70 -0.96 -0.94
C LEU A 145 -6.07 -0.32 -0.82
N LEU A 146 -6.72 -0.07 -1.94
CA LEU A 146 -8.03 0.59 -1.99
C LEU A 146 -8.94 -0.05 -3.02
N PRO A 147 -10.25 -0.13 -2.78
CA PRO A 147 -10.87 0.17 -1.50
C PRO A 147 -10.45 -0.83 -0.42
N ILE A 148 -10.50 -0.41 0.83
CA ILE A 148 -10.25 -1.33 1.95
C ILE A 148 -11.52 -2.15 2.16
N THR A 149 -11.37 -3.47 2.22
CA THR A 149 -12.50 -4.35 2.48
C THR A 149 -12.60 -4.64 3.97
N LYS A 150 -13.81 -4.93 4.42
CA LYS A 150 -14.03 -5.32 5.81
C LYS A 150 -13.25 -6.56 6.17
N GLU A 151 -13.13 -7.50 5.23
CA GLU A 151 -12.37 -8.73 5.41
C GLU A 151 -10.90 -8.45 5.67
N GLN A 152 -10.30 -7.48 4.97
CA GLN A 152 -8.92 -7.10 5.19
C GLN A 152 -8.67 -6.56 6.59
N LEU A 153 -9.64 -5.84 7.15
CA LEU A 153 -9.54 -5.29 8.49
C LEU A 153 -9.83 -6.32 9.57
N THR A 154 -10.70 -7.28 9.30
CA THR A 154 -11.15 -8.26 10.29
C THR A 154 -10.37 -9.56 10.28
N MET A 155 -9.53 -9.81 9.27
CA MET A 155 -8.72 -11.02 9.21
C MET A 155 -7.66 -11.04 10.31
N PRO A 156 -7.60 -12.11 11.12
CA PRO A 156 -6.54 -12.25 12.11
C PRO A 156 -5.24 -12.66 11.42
N ASN A 157 -4.43 -11.69 11.06
CA ASN A 157 -3.29 -11.96 10.21
C ASN A 157 -2.04 -12.47 10.89
N LYS A 158 -1.88 -12.38 12.17
CA LYS A 158 -0.74 -12.95 12.90
C LYS A 158 -0.95 -12.79 14.40
N PRO A 159 -0.38 -13.69 15.23
CA PRO A 159 -0.34 -13.46 16.67
C PRO A 159 0.39 -12.13 16.92
N ARG A 160 -0.25 -11.24 17.65
CA ARG A 160 0.25 -9.90 17.94
C ARG A 160 0.91 -9.91 19.29
N THR A 161 2.05 -9.26 19.39
CA THR A 161 2.69 -9.14 20.68
C THR A 161 1.87 -8.21 21.55
N PRO A 162 1.60 -8.60 22.80
CA PRO A 162 0.87 -7.74 23.73
C PRO A 162 1.49 -6.35 23.89
N GLU A 163 2.82 -6.29 23.75
CA GLU A 163 3.59 -5.06 23.86
C GLU A 163 3.29 -4.06 22.75
N ALA A 164 3.16 -4.54 21.50
CA ALA A 164 2.84 -3.68 20.37
C ALA A 164 1.43 -3.11 20.51
N LEU A 165 0.49 -3.90 21.04
CA LEU A 165 -0.87 -3.45 21.29
C LEU A 165 -0.93 -2.40 22.41
N SER A 166 -0.19 -2.61 23.49
CA SER A 166 -0.21 -1.66 24.62
C SER A 166 0.45 -0.33 24.25
N LYS A 167 1.47 -0.33 23.39
CA LYS A 167 2.07 0.92 22.92
C LYS A 167 1.12 1.77 22.12
N ILE A 168 0.32 1.17 21.27
CA ILE A 168 -0.64 1.90 20.45
C ILE A 168 -1.86 2.29 21.25
N GLU A 169 -2.36 1.37 22.07
CA GLU A 169 -3.47 1.67 22.97
C GLU A 169 -3.10 2.76 23.99
N GLY A 170 -1.81 2.78 24.42
CA GLY A 170 -1.35 3.77 25.37
C GLY A 170 -1.17 5.17 24.81
N HIS A 171 -0.78 5.32 23.53
CA HIS A 171 -0.47 6.62 22.93
C HIS A 171 -1.58 7.19 22.07
N GLU A 172 -2.18 6.37 21.24
CA GLU A 172 -3.19 6.84 20.30
C GLU A 172 -4.61 6.59 20.81
N TYR A 173 -4.78 5.50 21.55
CA TYR A 173 -6.09 5.10 22.04
C TYR A 173 -6.56 5.94 23.22
N THR A 174 -5.65 6.49 24.00
CA THR A 174 -6.03 7.36 25.11
C THR A 174 -6.62 8.67 24.61
N ASP A 175 -6.16 9.16 23.46
CA ASP A 175 -6.69 10.35 22.84
C ASP A 175 -8.11 10.13 22.29
N PHE A 176 -8.47 8.89 22.01
CA PHE A 176 -9.79 8.50 21.53
C PHE A 176 -10.76 8.08 22.65
N ALA A 177 -10.28 8.04 23.88
CA ALA A 177 -11.10 7.63 25.03
C ALA A 177 -12.17 8.66 25.42
N PHE A 178 -12.16 9.84 24.78
CA PHE A 178 -13.11 10.92 25.05
C PHE A 178 -14.24 10.97 24.02
N ASP A 179 -14.77 9.80 23.69
CA ASP A 179 -16.02 9.68 22.93
C ASP A 179 -15.97 10.13 21.46
N PRO A 180 -14.93 9.79 20.68
CA PRO A 180 -15.03 9.98 19.24
C PRO A 180 -15.95 8.92 18.62
N SER A 181 -16.66 9.29 17.55
CA SER A 181 -17.44 8.33 16.80
C SER A 181 -16.50 7.33 16.09
N PRO A 182 -17.01 6.12 15.78
CA PRO A 182 -16.21 5.17 14.98
C PRO A 182 -15.71 5.76 13.67
N GLU A 183 -16.49 6.61 13.01
CA GLU A 183 -16.08 7.28 11.78
C GLU A 183 -14.91 8.23 11.99
N GLU A 184 -14.90 8.98 13.09
CA GLU A 184 -13.78 9.87 13.41
C GLU A 184 -12.51 9.09 13.69
N VAL A 185 -12.62 7.97 14.40
CA VAL A 185 -11.47 7.10 14.67
C VAL A 185 -10.91 6.53 13.37
N LEU A 186 -11.78 6.03 12.48
CA LEU A 186 -11.37 5.55 11.18
C LEU A 186 -10.67 6.64 10.37
N GLY A 187 -11.22 7.83 10.35
CA GLY A 187 -10.65 8.95 9.61
C GLY A 187 -9.26 9.33 10.08
N GLN A 188 -8.95 9.12 11.35
CA GLN A 188 -7.60 9.40 11.88
C GLN A 188 -6.64 8.23 11.73
N LEU A 189 -7.14 7.00 11.86
CA LEU A 189 -6.30 5.81 11.76
C LEU A 189 -5.94 5.42 10.33
N LEU A 190 -6.83 5.68 9.37
CA LEU A 190 -6.60 5.28 7.99
C LEU A 190 -5.34 5.89 7.37
N PRO A 191 -5.07 7.20 7.54
CA PRO A 191 -3.81 7.76 7.02
C PRO A 191 -2.58 7.10 7.62
N ALA A 192 -2.59 6.84 8.92
CA ALA A 192 -1.49 6.15 9.59
C ALA A 192 -1.33 4.73 9.08
N TYR A 193 -2.43 4.03 8.84
CA TYR A 193 -2.41 2.69 8.28
C TYR A 193 -1.76 2.67 6.88
N PHE A 194 -2.21 3.54 5.98
CA PHE A 194 -1.66 3.60 4.62
C PHE A 194 -0.19 3.93 4.61
N ARG A 195 0.19 4.94 5.36
CA ARG A 195 1.59 5.34 5.48
C ARG A 195 2.45 4.17 5.96
N THR A 196 1.97 3.44 6.96
CA THR A 196 2.68 2.30 7.52
C THR A 196 2.80 1.15 6.54
N VAL A 197 1.74 0.82 5.82
CA VAL A 197 1.74 -0.25 4.82
C VAL A 197 2.77 0.05 3.73
N ILE A 198 2.76 1.27 3.23
CA ILE A 198 3.68 1.67 2.15
C ILE A 198 5.11 1.69 2.66
N PHE A 199 5.35 2.21 3.86
CA PHE A 199 6.68 2.24 4.45
C PHE A 199 7.23 0.82 4.64
N HIS A 200 6.41 -0.12 5.10
CA HIS A 200 6.81 -1.51 5.22
C HIS A 200 7.20 -2.13 3.88
N ALA A 201 6.48 -1.80 2.82
CA ALA A 201 6.83 -2.28 1.49
C ALA A 201 8.18 -1.72 1.03
N LEU A 202 8.45 -0.45 1.31
CA LEU A 202 9.74 0.16 1.01
C LEU A 202 10.87 -0.52 1.77
N LEU A 203 10.66 -0.80 3.06
CA LEU A 203 11.64 -1.50 3.90
C LEU A 203 11.88 -2.93 3.42
N ASP A 204 10.80 -3.66 3.11
CA ASP A 204 10.90 -5.04 2.62
C ASP A 204 11.67 -5.11 1.31
N SER A 205 11.38 -4.20 0.39
CA SER A 205 12.05 -4.16 -0.90
C SER A 205 13.53 -3.81 -0.74
N ALA A 206 13.85 -2.89 0.17
CA ALA A 206 15.24 -2.55 0.48
C ALA A 206 15.98 -3.75 1.07
N ALA A 207 15.34 -4.48 1.97
CA ALA A 207 15.93 -5.69 2.56
C ALA A 207 16.16 -6.78 1.50
N ALA A 208 15.24 -6.91 0.54
CA ALA A 208 15.37 -7.88 -0.54
C ALA A 208 16.51 -7.54 -1.49
N GLU A 209 16.85 -6.27 -1.63
CA GLU A 209 17.97 -5.82 -2.48
C GLU A 209 19.34 -6.13 -1.86
N HIS A 210 19.42 -6.18 -0.56
CA HIS A 210 20.65 -6.44 0.17
C HIS A 210 20.70 -7.89 0.66
#